data_03853a406cd71d272b64727eab84b51d
#
_entry.id   03853a406cd71d272b64727eab84b51d
#
_cell.length_a   1.000
_cell.length_b   1.000
_cell.length_c   1.000
_cell.angle_alpha   90.00
_cell.angle_beta   90.00
_cell.angle_gamma   90.00
#
_symmetry.space_group_name_H-M   'P 1'
#
loop_
_entity.id
_entity.type
_entity.pdbx_description
1 polymer ?
#
loop_
_entity_poly.entity_id
_entity_poly.type
_entity_poly.pdbx_seq_one_letter_code
_entity_poly.pdbx_strand_id
1 'polypeptide(L)'
;HIETLLLENDCVIVPGFGGFVAHYSPATRVKEENIFLPPTRTIGFNPQLKLNDGVLVQSYMSAYDTSFADASRIVEKEVNEFIGLLHEAGKAHLDNIGEIHYNIYGNYEFVPYDYKITTPSLYGLDSFEMHELSVLQQKEKVWIPAHPEKEKKTFEISINRAYLRNAAAMIAAIVLFFAFSTPVENT
;
A
#
# COMPACT_ATOMS: atom_id res chain seq x y z
N HIS A 1 10.68 9.67 -29.97
CA HIS A 1 11.23 10.83 -29.22
C HIS A 1 10.30 11.27 -28.08
N ILE A 2 9.03 11.61 -28.34
CA ILE A 2 8.11 12.16 -27.33
C ILE A 2 7.96 11.20 -26.14
N GLU A 3 7.72 9.91 -26.39
CA GLU A 3 7.63 8.88 -25.34
C GLU A 3 8.89 8.86 -24.45
N THR A 4 10.07 8.77 -25.07
CA THR A 4 11.34 8.73 -24.34
C THR A 4 11.55 9.98 -23.49
N LEU A 5 11.25 11.14 -24.05
CA LEU A 5 11.35 12.41 -23.32
C LEU A 5 10.37 12.50 -22.15
N LEU A 6 9.16 11.95 -22.30
CA LEU A 6 8.16 11.92 -21.22
C LEU A 6 8.56 11.01 -20.06
N LEU A 7 9.50 10.09 -20.20
CA LEU A 7 10.02 9.31 -19.07
C LEU A 7 10.80 10.16 -18.06
N GLU A 8 11.46 11.22 -18.53
CA GLU A 8 12.36 12.07 -17.74
C GLU A 8 11.81 13.48 -17.52
N ASN A 9 10.89 13.93 -18.40
CA ASN A 9 10.33 15.28 -18.34
C ASN A 9 8.83 15.25 -18.05
N ASP A 10 8.36 16.20 -17.26
CA ASP A 10 6.93 16.35 -16.97
C ASP A 10 6.16 17.13 -18.06
N CYS A 11 6.87 17.72 -19.00
CA CYS A 11 6.29 18.40 -20.14
C CYS A 11 7.19 18.23 -21.36
N VAL A 12 6.60 17.92 -22.50
CA VAL A 12 7.27 17.87 -23.81
C VAL A 12 6.45 18.66 -24.81
N ILE A 13 7.00 19.79 -25.25
CA ILE A 13 6.35 20.64 -26.22
C ILE A 13 6.71 20.23 -27.64
N VAL A 14 5.68 20.03 -28.45
CA VAL A 14 5.78 19.86 -29.91
C VAL A 14 5.51 21.23 -30.55
N PRO A 15 6.55 21.89 -31.08
CA PRO A 15 6.44 23.26 -31.57
C PRO A 15 5.35 23.42 -32.62
N GLY A 16 4.50 24.44 -32.48
CA GLY A 16 3.39 24.70 -33.39
C GLY A 16 2.16 23.81 -33.22
N PHE A 17 2.25 22.70 -32.50
CA PHE A 17 1.16 21.75 -32.33
C PHE A 17 0.54 21.80 -30.91
N GLY A 18 1.31 21.50 -29.86
CA GLY A 18 0.86 21.49 -28.49
C GLY A 18 1.89 20.84 -27.55
N GLY A 19 1.57 20.71 -26.28
CA GLY A 19 2.42 20.08 -25.26
C GLY A 19 1.78 18.87 -24.62
N PHE A 20 2.54 17.80 -24.46
CA PHE A 20 2.20 16.65 -23.63
C PHE A 20 2.66 16.92 -22.21
N VAL A 21 1.75 16.81 -21.26
CA VAL A 21 1.99 17.12 -19.84
C VAL A 21 1.71 15.89 -18.99
N ALA A 22 2.67 15.53 -18.18
CA ALA A 22 2.50 14.45 -17.22
C ALA A 22 1.83 14.93 -15.94
N HIS A 23 0.82 14.23 -15.50
CA HIS A 23 0.11 14.43 -14.25
C HIS A 23 0.43 13.32 -13.27
N TYR A 24 0.97 13.69 -12.13
CA TYR A 24 1.30 12.77 -11.06
C TYR A 24 0.14 12.67 -10.06
N SER A 25 -0.29 11.45 -9.79
CA SER A 25 -1.25 11.15 -8.73
C SER A 25 -0.54 10.39 -7.61
N PRO A 26 -0.57 10.88 -6.37
CA PRO A 26 0.10 10.22 -5.25
C PRO A 26 -0.52 8.87 -4.93
N ALA A 27 0.21 8.04 -4.19
CA ALA A 27 -0.31 6.81 -3.64
C ALA A 27 -1.55 7.08 -2.78
N THR A 28 -2.56 6.25 -2.91
CA THR A 28 -3.82 6.38 -2.17
C THR A 28 -4.19 5.09 -1.44
N ARG A 29 -4.90 5.22 -0.32
CA ARG A 29 -5.43 4.08 0.42
C ARG A 29 -6.93 3.96 0.20
N VAL A 30 -7.36 2.80 -0.28
CA VAL A 30 -8.78 2.40 -0.31
C VAL A 30 -9.09 1.73 1.03
N LYS A 31 -9.74 2.48 1.94
CA LYS A 31 -9.94 2.05 3.33
C LYS A 31 -10.86 0.83 3.45
N GLU A 32 -11.86 0.74 2.60
CA GLU A 32 -12.87 -0.33 2.58
C GLU A 32 -12.24 -1.70 2.29
N GLU A 33 -11.21 -1.71 1.45
CA GLU A 33 -10.53 -2.93 0.99
C GLU A 33 -9.18 -3.14 1.67
N ASN A 34 -8.70 -2.18 2.47
CA ASN A 34 -7.36 -2.14 3.05
C ASN A 34 -6.23 -2.23 2.01
N ILE A 35 -6.48 -1.75 0.78
CA ILE A 35 -5.53 -1.75 -0.32
C ILE A 35 -4.84 -0.40 -0.42
N PHE A 36 -3.53 -0.43 -0.60
CA PHE A 36 -2.73 0.73 -0.99
C PHE A 36 -2.49 0.68 -2.49
N LEU A 37 -2.94 1.72 -3.19
CA LEU A 37 -2.69 1.90 -4.60
C LEU A 37 -1.39 2.67 -4.78
N PRO A 38 -0.53 2.26 -5.73
CA PRO A 38 0.72 2.95 -5.99
C PRO A 38 0.47 4.35 -6.58
N PRO A 39 1.47 5.24 -6.52
CA PRO A 39 1.42 6.48 -7.27
C PRO A 39 1.33 6.18 -8.76
N THR A 40 0.65 7.03 -9.49
CA THR A 40 0.49 6.88 -10.94
C THR A 40 0.84 8.17 -11.65
N ARG A 41 1.27 8.04 -12.91
CA ARG A 41 1.57 9.15 -13.78
C ARG A 41 0.78 8.98 -15.08
N THR A 42 -0.04 9.95 -15.40
CA THR A 42 -0.87 9.97 -16.60
C THR A 42 -0.43 11.11 -17.52
N ILE A 43 -0.67 10.97 -18.81
CA ILE A 43 -0.34 12.00 -19.79
C ILE A 43 -1.61 12.72 -20.22
N GLY A 44 -1.56 14.04 -20.27
CA GLY A 44 -2.54 14.90 -20.89
C GLY A 44 -1.93 15.66 -22.05
N PHE A 45 -2.77 16.27 -22.88
CA PHE A 45 -2.34 17.11 -23.98
C PHE A 45 -2.92 18.52 -23.84
N ASN A 46 -2.10 19.54 -24.00
CA ASN A 46 -2.51 20.94 -23.99
C ASN A 46 -2.16 21.60 -25.33
N PRO A 47 -3.16 21.92 -26.16
CA PRO A 47 -2.94 22.55 -27.47
C PRO A 47 -2.48 24.00 -27.39
N GLN A 48 -2.44 24.61 -26.20
CA GLN A 48 -1.94 25.99 -26.02
C GLN A 48 -0.42 26.06 -25.85
N LEU A 49 0.22 24.97 -25.51
CA LEU A 49 1.68 24.88 -25.30
C LEU A 49 2.41 24.67 -26.62
N LYS A 50 2.53 25.74 -27.44
CA LYS A 50 3.09 25.68 -28.79
C LYS A 50 4.48 26.29 -28.91
N LEU A 51 4.91 27.01 -27.87
CA LEU A 51 6.21 27.70 -27.91
C LEU A 51 7.33 26.68 -27.68
N ASN A 52 8.27 26.63 -28.64
CA ASN A 52 9.41 25.72 -28.57
C ASN A 52 10.27 26.00 -27.32
N ASP A 53 10.40 25.03 -26.43
CA ASP A 53 11.27 25.04 -25.25
C ASP A 53 12.66 24.45 -25.53
N GLY A 54 12.85 23.89 -26.73
CA GLY A 54 14.10 23.28 -27.17
C GLY A 54 14.27 21.82 -26.78
N VAL A 55 13.48 21.25 -25.89
CA VAL A 55 13.63 19.85 -25.37
C VAL A 55 13.51 18.84 -26.50
N LEU A 56 12.45 18.92 -27.31
CA LEU A 56 12.24 18.02 -28.44
C LEU A 56 13.34 18.22 -29.51
N VAL A 57 13.70 19.46 -29.81
CA VAL A 57 14.75 19.78 -30.80
C VAL A 57 16.12 19.22 -30.37
N GLN A 58 16.47 19.32 -29.08
CA GLN A 58 17.70 18.74 -28.52
C GLN A 58 17.73 17.22 -28.65
N SER A 59 16.60 16.55 -28.48
CA SER A 59 16.50 15.09 -28.70
C SER A 59 16.79 14.73 -30.15
N TYR A 60 16.31 15.53 -31.12
CA TYR A 60 16.61 15.35 -32.53
C TYR A 60 18.08 15.65 -32.86
N MET A 61 18.67 16.72 -32.27
CA MET A 61 20.09 16.99 -32.39
C MET A 61 20.93 15.78 -31.99
N SER A 62 20.62 15.18 -30.84
CA SER A 62 21.36 14.01 -30.33
C SER A 62 21.17 12.77 -31.21
N ALA A 63 19.96 12.56 -31.72
CA ALA A 63 19.63 11.37 -32.52
C ALA A 63 20.22 11.41 -33.93
N TYR A 64 20.29 12.61 -34.54
CA TYR A 64 20.72 12.78 -35.91
C TYR A 64 22.11 13.42 -36.03
N ASP A 65 22.83 13.65 -34.92
CA ASP A 65 24.13 14.28 -34.83
C ASP A 65 24.21 15.56 -35.68
N THR A 66 23.25 16.48 -35.42
CA THR A 66 23.07 17.67 -36.28
C THR A 66 22.99 18.97 -35.46
N SER A 67 23.01 20.11 -36.12
CA SER A 67 22.90 21.41 -35.48
C SER A 67 21.49 21.69 -34.98
N PHE A 68 21.35 22.58 -33.99
CA PHE A 68 20.04 23.02 -33.49
C PHE A 68 19.15 23.58 -34.62
N ALA A 69 19.72 24.34 -35.55
CA ALA A 69 18.99 24.92 -36.66
C ALA A 69 18.47 23.86 -37.63
N ASP A 70 19.25 22.81 -37.89
CA ASP A 70 18.84 21.72 -38.77
C ASP A 70 17.84 20.80 -38.09
N ALA A 71 18.06 20.47 -36.80
CA ALA A 71 17.10 19.70 -35.98
C ALA A 71 15.74 20.44 -35.91
N SER A 72 15.75 21.75 -35.72
CA SER A 72 14.50 22.55 -35.71
C SER A 72 13.73 22.43 -37.02
N ARG A 73 14.44 22.49 -38.18
CA ARG A 73 13.80 22.31 -39.51
C ARG A 73 13.22 20.91 -39.68
N ILE A 74 13.90 19.88 -39.16
CA ILE A 74 13.42 18.49 -39.21
C ILE A 74 12.15 18.38 -38.39
N VAL A 75 12.16 18.88 -37.14
CA VAL A 75 10.98 18.87 -36.23
C VAL A 75 9.83 19.62 -36.88
N GLU A 76 10.05 20.83 -37.38
CA GLU A 76 8.98 21.64 -38.02
C GLU A 76 8.36 20.91 -39.21
N LYS A 77 9.19 20.28 -40.04
CA LYS A 77 8.73 19.49 -41.19
C LYS A 77 7.85 18.31 -40.73
N GLU A 78 8.36 17.47 -39.81
CA GLU A 78 7.63 16.30 -39.33
C GLU A 78 6.33 16.68 -38.62
N VAL A 79 6.32 17.76 -37.82
CA VAL A 79 5.13 18.26 -37.18
C VAL A 79 4.07 18.75 -38.17
N ASN A 80 4.49 19.47 -39.22
CA ASN A 80 3.57 19.92 -40.29
C ASN A 80 2.98 18.74 -41.06
N GLU A 81 3.80 17.73 -41.39
CA GLU A 81 3.32 16.50 -42.02
C GLU A 81 2.35 15.76 -41.13
N PHE A 82 2.66 15.61 -39.85
CA PHE A 82 1.76 14.99 -38.85
C PHE A 82 0.42 15.72 -38.73
N ILE A 83 0.42 17.07 -38.64
CA ILE A 83 -0.80 17.90 -38.59
C ILE A 83 -1.62 17.69 -39.88
N GLY A 84 -0.98 17.64 -41.04
CA GLY A 84 -1.64 17.40 -42.31
C GLY A 84 -2.36 16.05 -42.34
N LEU A 85 -1.65 14.99 -41.97
CA LEU A 85 -2.23 13.64 -41.84
C LEU A 85 -3.37 13.58 -40.82
N LEU A 86 -3.20 14.23 -39.67
CA LEU A 86 -4.24 14.28 -38.61
C LEU A 86 -5.51 14.99 -39.09
N HIS A 87 -5.38 16.09 -39.85
CA HIS A 87 -6.53 16.81 -40.41
C HIS A 87 -7.23 16.00 -41.52
N GLU A 88 -6.49 15.22 -42.30
CA GLU A 88 -7.06 14.38 -43.36
C GLU A 88 -7.75 13.14 -42.78
N ALA A 89 -7.10 12.43 -41.84
CA ALA A 89 -7.58 11.19 -41.25
C ALA A 89 -8.55 11.39 -40.09
N GLY A 90 -8.59 12.60 -39.50
CA GLY A 90 -9.38 12.95 -38.32
C GLY A 90 -8.83 12.39 -36.99
N LYS A 91 -7.86 11.46 -37.05
CA LYS A 91 -7.20 10.88 -35.88
C LYS A 91 -5.79 10.39 -36.18
N ALA A 92 -4.96 10.36 -35.18
CA ALA A 92 -3.62 9.81 -35.23
C ALA A 92 -3.28 9.07 -33.94
N HIS A 93 -2.55 7.96 -34.08
CA HIS A 93 -2.04 7.18 -32.95
C HIS A 93 -0.64 7.63 -32.61
N LEU A 94 -0.36 7.77 -31.33
CA LEU A 94 0.97 8.00 -30.78
C LEU A 94 1.33 6.78 -29.96
N ASP A 95 2.34 6.04 -30.42
CA ASP A 95 2.75 4.80 -29.78
C ASP A 95 3.01 4.98 -28.28
N ASN A 96 2.41 4.10 -27.48
CA ASN A 96 2.48 4.06 -26.01
C ASN A 96 1.99 5.31 -25.26
N ILE A 97 1.49 6.34 -25.97
CA ILE A 97 1.04 7.61 -25.36
C ILE A 97 -0.48 7.71 -25.42
N GLY A 98 -1.08 7.59 -26.60
CA GLY A 98 -2.51 7.76 -26.78
C GLY A 98 -2.92 8.04 -28.23
N GLU A 99 -4.15 8.49 -28.39
CA GLU A 99 -4.69 8.93 -29.68
C GLU A 99 -5.01 10.42 -29.64
N ILE A 100 -4.73 11.12 -30.72
CA ILE A 100 -5.19 12.48 -30.92
C ILE A 100 -6.29 12.46 -31.99
N HIS A 101 -7.41 13.09 -31.67
CA HIS A 101 -8.53 13.27 -32.56
C HIS A 101 -8.64 14.74 -32.95
N TYR A 102 -8.90 15.00 -34.24
CA TYR A 102 -9.21 16.30 -34.74
C TYR A 102 -10.71 16.37 -35.03
N ASN A 103 -11.44 17.14 -34.23
CA ASN A 103 -12.89 17.22 -34.34
C ASN A 103 -13.35 18.24 -35.37
N ILE A 104 -14.65 18.20 -35.73
CA ILE A 104 -15.28 19.11 -36.71
C ILE A 104 -15.25 20.58 -36.33
N TYR A 105 -14.98 20.90 -35.06
CA TYR A 105 -14.86 22.26 -34.56
C TYR A 105 -13.42 22.79 -34.63
N GLY A 106 -12.48 22.00 -35.18
CA GLY A 106 -11.08 22.39 -35.28
C GLY A 106 -10.28 22.26 -34.00
N ASN A 107 -10.76 21.46 -33.04
CA ASN A 107 -10.06 21.23 -31.79
C ASN A 107 -9.40 19.86 -31.77
N TYR A 108 -8.27 19.79 -31.05
CA TYR A 108 -7.59 18.54 -30.76
C TYR A 108 -8.10 17.97 -29.43
N GLU A 109 -8.51 16.69 -29.46
CA GLU A 109 -8.91 15.92 -28.29
C GLU A 109 -7.93 14.76 -28.13
N PHE A 110 -7.37 14.62 -26.93
CA PHE A 110 -6.40 13.59 -26.64
C PHE A 110 -7.00 12.51 -25.74
N VAL A 111 -6.88 11.28 -26.15
CA VAL A 111 -7.30 10.09 -25.39
C VAL A 111 -6.05 9.32 -25.02
N PRO A 112 -5.58 9.40 -23.75
CA PRO A 112 -4.42 8.63 -23.32
C PRO A 112 -4.73 7.13 -23.35
N TYR A 113 -3.71 6.31 -23.62
CA TYR A 113 -3.84 4.89 -23.40
C TYR A 113 -3.78 4.60 -21.89
N ASP A 114 -4.46 3.52 -21.46
CA ASP A 114 -4.45 3.05 -20.07
C ASP A 114 -3.07 2.55 -19.61
N TYR A 115 -2.13 2.41 -20.53
CA TYR A 115 -0.74 2.11 -20.22
C TYR A 115 -0.14 3.30 -19.48
N LYS A 116 0.02 3.12 -18.17
CA LYS A 116 0.65 4.13 -17.32
C LYS A 116 2.09 4.30 -17.80
N ILE A 117 2.42 5.47 -18.34
CA ILE A 117 3.82 5.81 -18.57
C ILE A 117 4.47 5.97 -17.21
N THR A 118 5.14 4.91 -16.77
CA THR A 118 5.85 4.89 -15.50
C THR A 118 7.25 5.45 -15.71
N THR A 119 7.60 6.45 -14.94
CA THR A 119 9.01 6.86 -14.81
C THR A 119 9.81 5.74 -14.14
N PRO A 120 11.13 5.68 -14.32
CA PRO A 120 11.98 4.68 -13.66
C PRO A 120 11.76 4.62 -12.14
N SER A 121 11.46 5.76 -11.48
CA SER A 121 11.19 5.84 -10.04
C SER A 121 9.89 5.16 -9.61
N LEU A 122 8.98 4.85 -10.51
CA LEU A 122 7.71 4.16 -10.24
C LEU A 122 7.73 2.68 -10.64
N TYR A 123 8.84 2.20 -11.22
CA TYR A 123 8.95 0.80 -11.60
C TYR A 123 8.90 -0.13 -10.38
N GLY A 124 8.14 -1.21 -10.50
CA GLY A 124 8.00 -2.22 -9.45
C GLY A 124 7.06 -1.82 -8.32
N LEU A 125 6.44 -0.64 -8.36
CA LEU A 125 5.39 -0.28 -7.42
C LEU A 125 4.07 -0.90 -7.87
N ASP A 126 3.50 -1.74 -7.01
CA ASP A 126 2.21 -2.40 -7.24
C ASP A 126 1.27 -2.12 -6.06
N SER A 127 0.01 -2.45 -6.23
CA SER A 127 -0.95 -2.40 -5.14
C SER A 127 -0.66 -3.51 -4.13
N PHE A 128 -0.83 -3.21 -2.84
CA PHE A 128 -0.69 -4.19 -1.78
C PHE A 128 -1.75 -4.02 -0.70
N GLU A 129 -2.12 -5.13 -0.07
CA GLU A 129 -3.04 -5.16 1.04
C GLU A 129 -2.27 -5.03 2.37
N MET A 130 -2.73 -4.13 3.23
CA MET A 130 -2.19 -3.99 4.58
C MET A 130 -3.30 -3.65 5.58
N HIS A 131 -3.55 -4.57 6.49
CA HIS A 131 -4.50 -4.37 7.58
C HIS A 131 -3.95 -3.42 8.66
N GLU A 132 -4.85 -2.71 9.32
CA GLU A 132 -4.47 -1.90 10.48
C GLU A 132 -3.97 -2.78 11.64
N LEU A 133 -2.93 -2.32 12.31
CA LEU A 133 -2.32 -3.03 13.44
C LEU A 133 -3.34 -3.34 14.56
N SER A 134 -4.32 -2.46 14.76
CA SER A 134 -5.42 -2.65 15.71
C SER A 134 -6.25 -3.91 15.43
N VAL A 135 -6.50 -4.22 14.15
CA VAL A 135 -7.25 -5.41 13.72
C VAL A 135 -6.41 -6.68 13.91
N LEU A 136 -5.11 -6.60 13.64
CA LEU A 136 -4.19 -7.72 13.84
C LEU A 136 -4.04 -8.06 15.33
N GLN A 137 -3.92 -7.07 16.19
CA GLN A 137 -3.83 -7.28 17.64
C GLN A 137 -5.11 -7.89 18.24
N GLN A 138 -6.29 -7.58 17.68
CA GLN A 138 -7.53 -8.23 18.10
C GLN A 138 -7.59 -9.70 17.73
N LYS A 139 -7.04 -10.10 16.57
CA LYS A 139 -6.97 -11.51 16.17
C LYS A 139 -6.01 -12.33 17.05
N GLU A 140 -4.90 -11.75 17.50
CA GLU A 140 -3.99 -12.43 18.41
C GLU A 140 -4.58 -12.63 19.84
N LYS A 141 -5.43 -11.72 20.32
CA LYS A 141 -6.08 -11.87 21.64
C LYS A 141 -7.09 -13.01 21.72
N VAL A 142 -7.54 -13.55 20.61
CA VAL A 142 -8.57 -14.62 20.58
C VAL A 142 -7.96 -16.02 20.69
N TRP A 143 -6.62 -16.17 20.63
CA TRP A 143 -5.96 -17.48 20.71
C TRP A 143 -4.90 -17.58 21.82
N ILE A 144 -5.31 -17.27 23.07
CA ILE A 144 -4.69 -17.92 24.22
C ILE A 144 -5.62 -19.08 24.55
N PRO A 145 -5.26 -20.33 24.30
CA PRO A 145 -5.98 -21.43 24.92
C PRO A 145 -5.87 -21.16 26.42
N ALA A 146 -7.02 -20.93 27.06
CA ALA A 146 -7.06 -20.95 28.49
C ALA A 146 -6.35 -22.26 28.89
N HIS A 147 -5.16 -22.14 29.48
CA HIS A 147 -4.60 -23.28 30.17
C HIS A 147 -5.73 -23.77 31.08
N PRO A 148 -6.12 -25.05 31.02
CA PRO A 148 -7.06 -25.54 31.98
C PRO A 148 -6.43 -25.19 33.33
N GLU A 149 -7.07 -24.27 34.03
CA GLU A 149 -6.76 -23.98 35.42
C GLU A 149 -6.76 -25.37 36.04
N LYS A 150 -5.60 -25.88 36.47
CA LYS A 150 -5.54 -27.10 37.24
C LYS A 150 -6.42 -26.84 38.43
N GLU A 151 -7.61 -27.42 38.39
CA GLU A 151 -8.49 -27.43 39.57
C GLU A 151 -7.61 -27.85 40.75
N LYS A 152 -7.28 -26.91 41.59
CA LYS A 152 -6.70 -27.20 42.89
C LYS A 152 -7.77 -28.05 43.58
N LYS A 153 -7.61 -29.39 43.54
CA LYS A 153 -8.42 -30.27 44.35
C LYS A 153 -8.16 -29.89 45.79
N THR A 154 -8.96 -28.96 46.30
CA THR A 154 -9.07 -28.68 47.71
C THR A 154 -9.72 -29.93 48.30
N PHE A 155 -8.93 -30.72 49.01
CA PHE A 155 -9.47 -31.79 49.83
C PHE A 155 -10.22 -31.13 51.00
N GLU A 156 -11.52 -30.98 50.89
CA GLU A 156 -12.35 -30.68 52.04
C GLU A 156 -12.38 -31.89 52.94
N ILE A 157 -11.52 -31.90 53.96
CA ILE A 157 -11.60 -32.87 55.03
C ILE A 157 -12.76 -32.46 55.94
N SER A 158 -13.94 -33.01 55.70
CA SER A 158 -15.09 -32.83 56.60
C SER A 158 -14.86 -33.66 57.85
N ILE A 159 -14.28 -33.08 58.89
CA ILE A 159 -14.12 -33.73 60.18
C ILE A 159 -15.49 -33.67 60.84
N ASN A 160 -16.10 -34.86 61.00
CA ASN A 160 -17.38 -34.99 61.68
C ASN A 160 -17.22 -34.58 63.16
N ARG A 161 -17.98 -33.58 63.63
CA ARG A 161 -17.92 -33.06 65.00
C ARG A 161 -18.07 -34.15 66.05
N ALA A 162 -18.76 -35.24 65.74
CA ALA A 162 -18.92 -36.35 66.65
C ALA A 162 -17.58 -37.09 66.96
N TYR A 163 -16.74 -37.24 65.94
CA TYR A 163 -15.38 -37.82 66.11
C TYR A 163 -14.46 -36.92 66.92
N LEU A 164 -14.57 -35.61 66.73
CA LEU A 164 -13.76 -34.66 67.45
C LEU A 164 -14.12 -34.65 68.96
N ARG A 165 -15.41 -34.76 69.29
CA ARG A 165 -15.91 -34.83 70.64
C ARG A 165 -15.46 -36.14 71.31
N ASN A 166 -15.52 -37.25 70.62
CA ASN A 166 -15.13 -38.56 71.18
C ASN A 166 -13.62 -38.63 71.41
N ALA A 167 -12.83 -38.06 70.49
CA ALA A 167 -11.37 -37.97 70.63
C ALA A 167 -10.98 -37.09 71.82
N ALA A 168 -11.64 -35.97 72.01
CA ALA A 168 -11.43 -35.11 73.20
C ALA A 168 -11.77 -35.79 74.49
N ALA A 169 -12.87 -36.58 74.51
CA ALA A 169 -13.28 -37.36 75.73
C ALA A 169 -12.28 -38.45 76.07
N MET A 170 -11.68 -39.15 75.05
CA MET A 170 -10.63 -40.14 75.26
C MET A 170 -9.36 -39.51 75.85
N ILE A 171 -8.94 -38.40 75.30
CA ILE A 171 -7.73 -37.66 75.76
C ILE A 171 -7.94 -37.24 77.23
N ALA A 172 -9.10 -36.69 77.54
CA ALA A 172 -9.45 -36.29 78.90
C ALA A 172 -9.44 -37.48 79.86
N ALA A 173 -9.98 -38.64 79.51
CA ALA A 173 -9.93 -39.88 80.27
C ALA A 173 -8.52 -40.40 80.56
N ILE A 174 -7.63 -40.35 79.52
CA ILE A 174 -6.23 -40.73 79.66
C ILE A 174 -5.51 -39.75 80.63
N VAL A 175 -5.70 -38.46 80.49
CA VAL A 175 -5.05 -37.49 81.40
C VAL A 175 -5.54 -37.70 82.85
N LEU A 176 -6.86 -37.92 83.05
CA LEU A 176 -7.35 -38.22 84.40
C LEU A 176 -6.81 -39.52 84.99
N PHE A 177 -6.67 -40.56 84.14
CA PHE A 177 -6.04 -41.83 84.56
C PHE A 177 -4.59 -41.62 85.02
N PHE A 178 -3.80 -40.89 84.34
CA PHE A 178 -2.43 -40.58 84.74
C PHE A 178 -2.35 -39.59 85.94
N ALA A 179 -3.27 -38.68 86.06
CA ALA A 179 -3.31 -37.73 87.23
C ALA A 179 -3.69 -38.39 88.56
N PHE A 180 -4.52 -39.42 88.46
CA PHE A 180 -4.96 -40.17 89.66
C PHE A 180 -4.23 -41.47 89.91
N SER A 181 -3.32 -41.84 89.01
CA SER A 181 -2.45 -43.01 89.24
C SER A 181 -1.27 -42.59 90.13
N THR A 182 -1.46 -42.77 91.42
CA THR A 182 -0.44 -42.57 92.43
C THR A 182 0.62 -43.68 92.31
N PRO A 183 1.89 -43.36 92.32
CA PRO A 183 2.95 -44.40 92.37
C PRO A 183 2.89 -45.06 93.73
N VAL A 184 2.75 -46.42 93.68
CA VAL A 184 2.86 -47.25 94.92
C VAL A 184 4.39 -47.34 95.18
N GLU A 185 4.85 -46.67 96.24
CA GLU A 185 6.16 -46.87 96.80
C GLU A 185 6.16 -48.21 97.51
N ASN A 186 6.94 -49.15 97.03
CA ASN A 186 7.27 -50.38 97.77
C ASN A 186 8.54 -50.11 98.58
N THR A 187 8.35 -50.22 99.94
CA THR A 187 9.41 -50.37 100.87
C THR A 187 9.97 -51.80 100.83
#